data_790e61660c5c4da07ebe4b0ff57deea9
#
_entry.id   790e61660c5c4da07ebe4b0ff57deea9
#
_cell.length_a   1.000
_cell.length_b   1.000
_cell.length_c   1.000
_cell.angle_alpha   90.00
_cell.angle_beta   90.00
_cell.angle_gamma   90.00
#
_symmetry.space_group_name_H-M   'P 1'
#
loop_
_entity.id
_entity.type
_entity.pdbx_description
1 polymer ?
#
loop_
_entity_poly.entity_id
_entity_poly.type
_entity_poly.pdbx_seq_one_letter_code
_entity_poly.pdbx_strand_id
1 'polypeptide(L)'
;VRNSTPPADGDWKVLGWDAAGIVREVGPDVTQFELGDEVYYAGSITRPGTNAEFHLVDARIVGHKPASLSWAEAAALPLTTLTAWEAMFDRLDVAKPVPGAAEAILIIGGAGGVGSIAVQIARQRTDLTVIATASRPETQEWVRGLGAHHVIDHSRPLAPQIAELGIGAPAFVFSTTHTEQHVADIAELIAPQGR
;
A
#
# COMPACT_ATOMS: atom_id res chain seq x y z
N VAL A 1 -12.33 8.69 7.07
CA VAL A 1 -11.78 8.33 8.40
C VAL A 1 -12.51 9.08 9.50
N ARG A 2 -12.60 10.44 9.47
CA ARG A 2 -13.28 11.22 10.53
C ARG A 2 -14.72 10.78 10.80
N ASN A 3 -15.46 10.44 9.75
CA ASN A 3 -16.88 10.10 9.83
C ASN A 3 -17.14 8.59 9.95
N SER A 4 -16.14 7.75 9.64
CA SER A 4 -16.31 6.29 9.62
C SER A 4 -15.79 5.57 10.87
N THR A 5 -15.08 6.28 11.73
CA THR A 5 -14.45 5.68 12.91
C THR A 5 -14.95 6.37 14.18
N PRO A 6 -15.92 5.78 14.88
CA PRO A 6 -16.46 6.38 16.13
C PRO A 6 -15.37 6.46 17.20
N PRO A 7 -15.53 7.33 18.22
CA PRO A 7 -14.68 7.35 19.39
C PRO A 7 -14.63 5.98 20.07
N ALA A 8 -13.47 5.60 20.60
CA ALA A 8 -13.32 4.35 21.32
C ALA A 8 -13.99 4.43 22.70
N ASP A 9 -13.76 5.56 23.41
CA ASP A 9 -14.35 5.88 24.71
C ASP A 9 -14.58 7.40 24.78
N GLY A 10 -15.83 7.81 24.99
CA GLY A 10 -16.19 9.23 25.12
C GLY A 10 -16.32 9.98 23.79
N ASP A 11 -16.30 11.31 23.85
CA ASP A 11 -16.59 12.19 22.71
C ASP A 11 -15.40 12.42 21.77
N TRP A 12 -14.19 11.95 22.13
CA TRP A 12 -12.95 12.24 21.41
C TRP A 12 -12.21 10.96 21.01
N LYS A 13 -11.67 10.94 19.79
CA LYS A 13 -10.77 9.90 19.31
C LYS A 13 -9.49 10.51 18.78
N VAL A 14 -8.36 10.07 19.33
CA VAL A 14 -7.05 10.37 18.77
C VAL A 14 -6.89 9.59 17.46
N LEU A 15 -6.62 10.30 16.36
CA LEU A 15 -6.41 9.73 15.03
C LEU A 15 -4.94 9.42 14.78
N GLY A 16 -4.67 8.82 13.60
CA GLY A 16 -3.32 8.44 13.16
C GLY A 16 -3.05 6.95 13.41
N TRP A 17 -2.50 6.29 12.38
CA TRP A 17 -2.21 4.86 12.44
C TRP A 17 -0.82 4.51 11.93
N ASP A 18 0.00 5.52 11.69
CA ASP A 18 1.42 5.40 11.39
C ASP A 18 2.21 6.24 12.36
N ALA A 19 3.39 5.79 12.74
CA ALA A 19 4.30 6.56 13.56
C ALA A 19 5.76 6.18 13.32
N ALA A 20 6.62 7.17 13.54
CA ALA A 20 8.03 6.98 13.80
C ALA A 20 8.40 7.79 15.04
N GLY A 21 9.22 7.25 15.90
CA GLY A 21 9.54 7.88 17.19
C GLY A 21 10.68 7.19 17.92
N ILE A 22 10.89 7.64 19.16
CA ILE A 22 11.97 7.13 20.03
C ILE A 22 11.32 6.43 21.21
N VAL A 23 11.81 5.24 21.51
CA VAL A 23 11.38 4.46 22.69
C VAL A 23 11.70 5.22 23.98
N ARG A 24 10.70 5.50 24.79
CA ARG A 24 10.83 6.21 26.09
C ARG A 24 10.68 5.28 27.28
N GLU A 25 9.88 4.25 27.15
CA GLU A 25 9.65 3.22 28.16
C GLU A 25 9.40 1.88 27.47
N VAL A 26 9.78 0.78 28.13
CA VAL A 26 9.50 -0.59 27.68
C VAL A 26 8.81 -1.36 28.78
N GLY A 27 7.89 -2.25 28.39
CA GLY A 27 7.26 -3.17 29.35
C GLY A 27 8.28 -4.21 29.89
N PRO A 28 7.99 -4.83 31.03
CA PRO A 28 8.95 -5.73 31.72
C PRO A 28 9.34 -6.96 30.89
N ASP A 29 8.48 -7.39 29.96
CA ASP A 29 8.70 -8.58 29.13
C ASP A 29 9.21 -8.24 27.73
N VAL A 30 9.47 -6.95 27.42
CA VAL A 30 9.98 -6.51 26.13
C VAL A 30 11.51 -6.62 26.13
N THR A 31 12.02 -7.44 25.22
CA THR A 31 13.47 -7.71 25.09
C THR A 31 14.07 -7.26 23.77
N GLN A 32 13.22 -6.92 22.78
CA GLN A 32 13.65 -6.54 21.42
C GLN A 32 13.90 -5.04 21.24
N PHE A 33 13.55 -4.23 22.23
CA PHE A 33 13.75 -2.78 22.20
C PHE A 33 14.30 -2.28 23.53
N GLU A 34 15.06 -1.19 23.46
CA GLU A 34 15.58 -0.49 24.64
C GLU A 34 15.31 1.03 24.53
N LEU A 35 15.56 1.74 25.64
CA LEU A 35 15.39 3.18 25.70
C LEU A 35 16.31 3.87 24.69
N GLY A 36 15.74 4.76 23.88
CA GLY A 36 16.49 5.50 22.87
C GLY A 36 16.41 4.89 21.48
N ASP A 37 15.88 3.68 21.30
CA ASP A 37 15.72 3.08 19.97
C ASP A 37 14.83 3.92 19.07
N GLU A 38 15.26 4.11 17.83
CA GLU A 38 14.46 4.71 16.77
C GLU A 38 13.56 3.65 16.14
N VAL A 39 12.26 3.86 16.21
CA VAL A 39 11.26 2.87 15.79
C VAL A 39 10.22 3.47 14.85
N TYR A 40 9.54 2.60 14.09
CA TYR A 40 8.39 2.95 13.27
C TYR A 40 7.39 1.79 13.24
N TYR A 41 6.11 2.08 13.03
CA TYR A 41 5.07 1.06 13.05
C TYR A 41 3.73 1.57 12.50
N ALA A 42 2.87 0.64 12.08
CA ALA A 42 1.44 0.88 11.92
C ALA A 42 0.72 0.53 13.21
N GLY A 43 -0.06 1.47 13.74
CA GLY A 43 -0.86 1.27 14.95
C GLY A 43 -2.14 0.44 14.70
N SER A 44 -2.86 0.14 15.78
CA SER A 44 -4.13 -0.59 15.72
C SER A 44 -5.33 0.36 15.59
N ILE A 45 -6.26 0.08 14.67
CA ILE A 45 -7.49 0.87 14.51
C ILE A 45 -8.45 0.78 15.71
N THR A 46 -8.26 -0.22 16.58
CA THR A 46 -9.07 -0.45 17.77
C THR A 46 -8.53 0.25 19.02
N ARG A 47 -7.39 0.96 18.90
CA ARG A 47 -6.75 1.69 19.99
C ARG A 47 -6.71 3.20 19.69
N PRO A 48 -6.41 4.07 20.67
CA PRO A 48 -6.07 5.48 20.41
C PRO A 48 -4.99 5.59 19.36
N GLY A 49 -5.10 6.60 18.50
CA GLY A 49 -4.19 6.78 17.37
C GLY A 49 -2.86 7.44 17.74
N THR A 50 -2.01 7.61 16.73
CA THR A 50 -0.62 8.05 16.87
C THR A 50 -0.43 9.57 16.83
N ASN A 51 -1.49 10.38 16.63
CA ASN A 51 -1.39 11.85 16.65
C ASN A 51 -1.32 12.36 18.10
N ALA A 52 -0.25 11.99 18.81
CA ALA A 52 0.02 12.30 20.21
C ALA A 52 1.52 12.41 20.45
N GLU A 53 1.93 13.09 21.52
CA GLU A 53 3.34 13.19 21.91
C GLU A 53 3.91 11.83 22.35
N PHE A 54 3.09 11.03 23.00
CA PHE A 54 3.42 9.66 23.44
C PHE A 54 2.33 8.71 22.98
N HIS A 55 2.75 7.50 22.60
CA HIS A 55 1.84 6.45 22.16
C HIS A 55 2.27 5.10 22.73
N LEU A 56 1.32 4.38 23.31
CA LEU A 56 1.54 3.02 23.79
C LEU A 56 1.20 2.02 22.69
N VAL A 57 2.19 1.22 22.30
CA VAL A 57 2.07 0.26 21.21
C VAL A 57 2.52 -1.14 21.65
N ASP A 58 1.96 -2.17 21.06
CA ASP A 58 2.41 -3.55 21.23
C ASP A 58 3.78 -3.72 20.56
N ALA A 59 4.77 -4.15 21.31
CA ALA A 59 6.14 -4.32 20.81
C ALA A 59 6.25 -5.28 19.60
N ARG A 60 5.29 -6.20 19.44
CA ARG A 60 5.27 -7.18 18.35
C ARG A 60 4.98 -6.57 16.97
N ILE A 61 4.39 -5.37 16.92
CA ILE A 61 4.07 -4.66 15.67
C ILE A 61 5.01 -3.48 15.40
N VAL A 62 6.09 -3.36 16.16
CA VAL A 62 7.09 -2.30 16.04
C VAL A 62 8.32 -2.80 15.31
N GLY A 63 8.90 -1.98 14.45
CA GLY A 63 10.18 -2.24 13.79
C GLY A 63 11.19 -1.12 14.08
N HIS A 64 12.48 -1.43 13.96
CA HIS A 64 13.52 -0.40 13.99
C HIS A 64 13.43 0.47 12.74
N LYS A 65 13.45 1.78 12.92
CA LYS A 65 13.44 2.75 11.83
C LYS A 65 14.70 2.60 10.97
N PRO A 66 14.57 2.54 9.63
CA PRO A 66 15.73 2.58 8.75
C PRO A 66 16.54 3.86 8.96
N ALA A 67 17.85 3.73 9.17
CA ALA A 67 18.74 4.87 9.39
C ALA A 67 18.80 5.83 8.18
N SER A 68 18.54 5.33 6.97
CA SER A 68 18.55 6.10 5.72
C SER A 68 17.33 7.00 5.53
N LEU A 69 16.28 6.86 6.35
CA LEU A 69 15.03 7.62 6.23
C LEU A 69 14.93 8.71 7.30
N SER A 70 14.44 9.86 6.91
CA SER A 70 13.99 10.89 7.85
C SER A 70 12.79 10.38 8.66
N TRP A 71 12.44 11.07 9.74
CA TRP A 71 11.28 10.74 10.57
C TRP A 71 9.96 10.75 9.79
N ALA A 72 9.80 11.75 8.91
CA ALA A 72 8.59 11.89 8.10
C ALA A 72 8.47 10.77 7.04
N GLU A 73 9.56 10.43 6.37
CA GLU A 73 9.59 9.33 5.40
C GLU A 73 9.31 7.99 6.09
N ALA A 74 9.98 7.73 7.23
CA ALA A 74 9.75 6.51 7.99
C ALA A 74 8.31 6.39 8.49
N ALA A 75 7.71 7.46 8.99
CA ALA A 75 6.32 7.47 9.46
C ALA A 75 5.29 7.29 8.33
N ALA A 76 5.65 7.56 7.07
CA ALA A 76 4.73 7.41 5.93
C ALA A 76 4.65 5.97 5.38
N LEU A 77 5.53 5.07 5.81
CA LEU A 77 5.69 3.75 5.20
C LEU A 77 4.84 2.62 5.83
N PRO A 78 4.72 2.49 7.16
CA PRO A 78 4.29 1.22 7.76
C PRO A 78 2.93 0.73 7.28
N LEU A 79 1.88 1.53 7.42
CA LEU A 79 0.52 1.12 7.05
C LEU A 79 0.39 0.84 5.56
N THR A 80 0.92 1.73 4.73
CA THR A 80 0.83 1.60 3.27
C THR A 80 1.64 0.41 2.75
N THR A 81 2.81 0.14 3.35
CA THR A 81 3.66 -0.99 2.98
C THR A 81 3.03 -2.32 3.39
N LEU A 82 2.52 -2.44 4.62
CA LEU A 82 1.83 -3.64 5.08
C LEU A 82 0.61 -3.92 4.21
N THR A 83 -0.20 -2.90 3.93
CA THR A 83 -1.38 -3.04 3.06
C THR A 83 -1.00 -3.53 1.66
N ALA A 84 0.03 -2.95 1.04
CA ALA A 84 0.46 -3.37 -0.29
C ALA A 84 1.06 -4.79 -0.28
N TRP A 85 1.87 -5.12 0.73
CA TRP A 85 2.49 -6.43 0.87
C TRP A 85 1.45 -7.55 1.05
N GLU A 86 0.59 -7.41 2.06
CA GLU A 86 -0.45 -8.41 2.34
C GLU A 86 -1.42 -8.58 1.15
N ALA A 87 -1.83 -7.47 0.51
CA ALA A 87 -2.69 -7.55 -0.66
C ALA A 87 -2.02 -8.33 -1.81
N MET A 88 -0.76 -8.06 -2.10
CA MET A 88 -0.08 -8.69 -3.24
C MET A 88 0.34 -10.13 -2.95
N PHE A 89 0.95 -10.40 -1.78
CA PHE A 89 1.53 -11.72 -1.52
C PHE A 89 0.58 -12.67 -0.80
N ASP A 90 -0.24 -12.18 0.14
CA ASP A 90 -1.12 -13.04 0.93
C ASP A 90 -2.52 -13.19 0.30
N ARG A 91 -2.99 -12.20 -0.48
CA ARG A 91 -4.33 -12.22 -1.08
C ARG A 91 -4.30 -12.52 -2.57
N LEU A 92 -3.55 -11.76 -3.34
CA LEU A 92 -3.40 -11.99 -4.78
C LEU A 92 -2.44 -13.14 -5.10
N ASP A 93 -1.57 -13.53 -4.15
CA ASP A 93 -0.56 -14.58 -4.33
C ASP A 93 0.22 -14.37 -5.63
N VAL A 94 0.80 -13.16 -5.78
CA VAL A 94 1.46 -12.72 -7.03
C VAL A 94 2.67 -13.57 -7.41
N ALA A 95 3.19 -14.35 -6.48
CA ALA A 95 4.27 -15.31 -6.72
C ALA A 95 3.81 -16.55 -7.50
N LYS A 96 2.48 -16.82 -7.54
CA LYS A 96 1.92 -17.97 -8.23
C LYS A 96 1.39 -17.57 -9.61
N PRO A 97 1.99 -18.04 -10.70
CA PRO A 97 1.55 -17.74 -12.05
C PRO A 97 0.07 -18.09 -12.31
N VAL A 98 -0.57 -17.34 -13.20
CA VAL A 98 -1.91 -17.63 -13.71
C VAL A 98 -1.76 -18.19 -15.13
N PRO A 99 -2.12 -19.47 -15.38
CA PRO A 99 -1.91 -20.09 -16.68
C PRO A 99 -2.63 -19.33 -17.80
N GLY A 100 -1.90 -19.00 -18.86
CA GLY A 100 -2.43 -18.30 -20.04
C GLY A 100 -2.64 -16.78 -19.87
N ALA A 101 -2.36 -16.23 -18.69
CA ALA A 101 -2.40 -14.79 -18.47
C ALA A 101 -1.06 -14.13 -18.83
N ALA A 102 -1.09 -12.82 -19.08
CA ALA A 102 0.13 -12.02 -19.10
C ALA A 102 0.72 -11.95 -17.68
N GLU A 103 2.04 -12.08 -17.56
CA GLU A 103 2.75 -11.85 -16.29
C GLU A 103 2.77 -10.36 -15.95
N ALA A 104 1.60 -9.82 -15.62
CA ALA A 104 1.37 -8.42 -15.39
C ALA A 104 0.45 -8.18 -14.19
N ILE A 105 0.67 -7.07 -13.51
CA ILE A 105 -0.20 -6.53 -12.46
C ILE A 105 -0.67 -5.13 -12.84
N LEU A 106 -1.98 -4.91 -12.77
CA LEU A 106 -2.59 -3.58 -12.86
C LEU A 106 -2.83 -3.03 -11.45
N ILE A 107 -2.25 -1.88 -11.13
CA ILE A 107 -2.41 -1.18 -9.85
C ILE A 107 -3.28 0.06 -10.09
N ILE A 108 -4.54 -0.01 -9.71
CA ILE A 108 -5.50 1.12 -9.80
C ILE A 108 -5.26 2.05 -8.61
N GLY A 109 -5.10 3.36 -8.89
CA GLY A 109 -4.72 4.35 -7.89
C GLY A 109 -3.21 4.36 -7.59
N GLY A 110 -2.38 4.10 -8.61
CA GLY A 110 -0.93 3.95 -8.48
C GLY A 110 -0.19 5.12 -7.82
N ALA A 111 -0.72 6.34 -7.92
CA ALA A 111 -0.12 7.53 -7.32
C ALA A 111 -0.57 7.82 -5.88
N GLY A 112 -1.49 7.03 -5.33
CA GLY A 112 -1.89 7.10 -3.91
C GLY A 112 -0.82 6.51 -2.99
N GLY A 113 -0.99 6.65 -1.68
CA GLY A 113 -0.02 6.13 -0.69
C GLY A 113 0.25 4.64 -0.85
N VAL A 114 -0.80 3.80 -0.82
CA VAL A 114 -0.67 2.35 -1.01
C VAL A 114 -0.21 2.01 -2.43
N GLY A 115 -0.78 2.66 -3.47
CA GLY A 115 -0.41 2.43 -4.86
C GLY A 115 1.06 2.73 -5.15
N SER A 116 1.60 3.82 -4.59
CA SER A 116 3.01 4.21 -4.75
C SER A 116 3.97 3.15 -4.18
N ILE A 117 3.65 2.58 -3.03
CA ILE A 117 4.44 1.51 -2.43
C ILE A 117 4.24 0.19 -3.20
N ALA A 118 3.00 -0.12 -3.62
CA ALA A 118 2.71 -1.31 -4.40
C ALA A 118 3.49 -1.35 -5.73
N VAL A 119 3.58 -0.23 -6.45
CA VAL A 119 4.40 -0.11 -7.67
C VAL A 119 5.86 -0.47 -7.38
N GLN A 120 6.44 0.08 -6.33
CA GLN A 120 7.84 -0.18 -5.96
C GLN A 120 8.06 -1.63 -5.53
N ILE A 121 7.17 -2.19 -4.70
CA ILE A 121 7.26 -3.59 -4.25
C ILE A 121 7.13 -4.54 -5.45
N ALA A 122 6.12 -4.35 -6.31
CA ALA A 122 5.93 -5.16 -7.51
C ALA A 122 7.19 -5.12 -8.39
N ARG A 123 7.76 -3.93 -8.59
CA ARG A 123 8.96 -3.71 -9.41
C ARG A 123 10.23 -4.35 -8.87
N GLN A 124 10.38 -4.40 -7.54
CA GLN A 124 11.60 -4.89 -6.88
C GLN A 124 11.53 -6.36 -6.47
N ARG A 125 10.33 -6.92 -6.27
CA ARG A 125 10.11 -8.23 -5.68
C ARG A 125 9.47 -9.24 -6.62
N THR A 126 9.10 -8.82 -7.83
CA THR A 126 8.48 -9.69 -8.84
C THR A 126 9.05 -9.41 -10.22
N ASP A 127 8.86 -10.34 -11.15
CA ASP A 127 9.18 -10.15 -12.57
C ASP A 127 7.97 -9.64 -13.38
N LEU A 128 6.88 -9.26 -12.70
CA LEU A 128 5.66 -8.81 -13.35
C LEU A 128 5.84 -7.49 -14.10
N THR A 129 5.19 -7.37 -15.23
CA THR A 129 4.97 -6.08 -15.88
C THR A 129 4.03 -5.25 -15.03
N VAL A 130 4.52 -4.13 -14.49
CA VAL A 130 3.77 -3.24 -13.60
C VAL A 130 3.06 -2.17 -14.43
N ILE A 131 1.74 -2.19 -14.38
CA ILE A 131 0.86 -1.19 -15.00
C ILE A 131 0.23 -0.39 -13.86
N ALA A 132 0.39 0.93 -13.86
CA ALA A 132 -0.19 1.78 -12.83
C ALA A 132 -1.19 2.76 -13.44
N THR A 133 -2.26 3.12 -12.71
CA THR A 133 -3.16 4.16 -13.18
C THR A 133 -2.86 5.51 -12.53
N ALA A 134 -2.83 6.55 -13.36
CA ALA A 134 -2.74 7.95 -12.95
C ALA A 134 -3.34 8.84 -14.04
N SER A 135 -4.16 9.86 -13.67
CA SER A 135 -4.87 10.69 -14.63
C SER A 135 -4.23 12.05 -14.90
N ARG A 136 -3.41 12.57 -14.00
CA ARG A 136 -2.76 13.89 -14.14
C ARG A 136 -1.30 13.74 -14.53
N PRO A 137 -0.73 14.65 -15.33
CA PRO A 137 0.67 14.58 -15.78
C PRO A 137 1.68 14.35 -14.64
N GLU A 138 1.54 15.09 -13.53
CA GLU A 138 2.44 15.00 -12.38
C GLU A 138 2.37 13.62 -11.72
N THR A 139 1.16 13.06 -11.60
CA THR A 139 0.97 11.73 -11.02
C THR A 139 1.40 10.62 -11.98
N GLN A 140 1.30 10.82 -13.27
CA GLN A 140 1.84 9.89 -14.27
C GLN A 140 3.37 9.86 -14.24
N GLU A 141 4.02 11.01 -14.14
CA GLU A 141 5.47 11.11 -13.97
C GLU A 141 5.92 10.46 -12.66
N TRP A 142 5.20 10.73 -11.57
CA TRP A 142 5.44 10.12 -10.27
C TRP A 142 5.48 8.59 -10.35
N VAL A 143 4.42 7.94 -10.88
CA VAL A 143 4.37 6.48 -10.91
C VAL A 143 5.39 5.87 -11.87
N ARG A 144 5.77 6.58 -12.96
CA ARG A 144 6.88 6.16 -13.82
C ARG A 144 8.21 6.19 -13.06
N GLY A 145 8.45 7.26 -12.30
CA GLY A 145 9.64 7.41 -11.44
C GLY A 145 9.73 6.32 -10.36
N LEU A 146 8.59 5.80 -9.89
CA LEU A 146 8.53 4.68 -8.95
C LEU A 146 8.78 3.31 -9.59
N GLY A 147 8.81 3.23 -10.93
CA GLY A 147 9.16 2.01 -11.68
C GLY A 147 7.99 1.35 -12.39
N ALA A 148 6.83 2.01 -12.55
CA ALA A 148 5.78 1.49 -13.41
C ALA A 148 6.27 1.35 -14.86
N HIS A 149 6.07 0.20 -15.48
CA HIS A 149 6.41 -0.04 -16.88
C HIS A 149 5.44 0.68 -17.82
N HIS A 150 4.16 0.68 -17.47
CA HIS A 150 3.13 1.36 -18.21
C HIS A 150 2.26 2.21 -17.27
N VAL A 151 1.78 3.33 -17.79
CA VAL A 151 0.85 4.21 -17.06
C VAL A 151 -0.36 4.47 -17.94
N ILE A 152 -1.53 4.15 -17.41
CA ILE A 152 -2.83 4.38 -18.07
C ILE A 152 -3.70 5.32 -17.26
N ASP A 153 -4.70 5.92 -17.89
CA ASP A 153 -5.54 6.95 -17.28
C ASP A 153 -6.84 6.37 -16.75
N HIS A 154 -7.02 6.38 -15.42
CA HIS A 154 -8.22 5.88 -14.76
C HIS A 154 -9.46 6.80 -14.92
N SER A 155 -9.33 7.96 -15.52
CA SER A 155 -10.49 8.79 -15.91
C SER A 155 -11.16 8.33 -17.21
N ARG A 156 -10.58 7.32 -17.86
CA ARG A 156 -11.05 6.71 -19.11
C ARG A 156 -11.24 5.20 -18.90
N PRO A 157 -12.06 4.52 -19.73
CA PRO A 157 -12.19 3.07 -19.67
C PRO A 157 -10.83 2.37 -19.69
N LEU A 158 -10.60 1.42 -18.76
CA LEU A 158 -9.30 0.76 -18.59
C LEU A 158 -9.07 -0.37 -19.60
N ALA A 159 -10.12 -1.14 -19.92
CA ALA A 159 -9.99 -2.31 -20.78
C ALA A 159 -9.43 -1.99 -22.18
N PRO A 160 -9.90 -0.95 -22.89
CA PRO A 160 -9.29 -0.55 -24.15
C PRO A 160 -7.81 -0.16 -24.03
N GLN A 161 -7.45 0.56 -22.96
CA GLN A 161 -6.08 0.99 -22.75
C GLN A 161 -5.13 -0.21 -22.46
N ILE A 162 -5.59 -1.21 -21.72
CA ILE A 162 -4.84 -2.47 -21.52
C ILE A 162 -4.66 -3.19 -22.86
N ALA A 163 -5.72 -3.28 -23.69
CA ALA A 163 -5.63 -3.90 -25.00
C ALA A 163 -4.62 -3.19 -25.94
N GLU A 164 -4.55 -1.86 -25.89
CA GLU A 164 -3.60 -1.05 -26.67
C GLU A 164 -2.14 -1.33 -26.28
N LEU A 165 -1.85 -1.78 -25.06
CA LEU A 165 -0.49 -2.15 -24.64
C LEU A 165 0.03 -3.40 -25.35
N GLY A 166 -0.85 -4.26 -25.87
CA GLY A 166 -0.48 -5.48 -26.59
C GLY A 166 0.20 -6.56 -25.75
N ILE A 167 0.14 -6.45 -24.41
CA ILE A 167 0.79 -7.41 -23.49
C ILE A 167 -0.11 -8.58 -23.12
N GLY A 168 -1.39 -8.54 -23.49
CA GLY A 168 -2.39 -9.54 -23.09
C GLY A 168 -3.14 -9.15 -21.79
N ALA A 169 -4.04 -10.02 -21.36
CA ALA A 169 -4.85 -9.82 -20.16
C ALA A 169 -3.99 -10.02 -18.90
N PRO A 170 -3.92 -9.05 -17.97
CA PRO A 170 -3.09 -9.16 -16.77
C PRO A 170 -3.56 -10.27 -15.84
N ALA A 171 -2.60 -10.94 -15.20
CA ALA A 171 -2.86 -11.97 -14.20
C ALA A 171 -3.44 -11.41 -12.90
N PHE A 172 -3.07 -10.16 -12.56
CA PHE A 172 -3.40 -9.56 -11.27
C PHE A 172 -3.94 -8.14 -11.42
N VAL A 173 -4.95 -7.82 -10.60
CA VAL A 173 -5.48 -6.46 -10.48
C VAL A 173 -5.57 -6.07 -9.01
N PHE A 174 -4.82 -5.05 -8.62
CA PHE A 174 -4.85 -4.46 -7.29
C PHE A 174 -5.52 -3.09 -7.33
N SER A 175 -6.78 -3.01 -6.88
CA SER A 175 -7.52 -1.75 -6.81
C SER A 175 -7.43 -1.15 -5.41
N THR A 176 -6.86 0.05 -5.31
CA THR A 176 -6.65 0.75 -4.03
C THR A 176 -7.68 1.84 -3.76
N THR A 177 -8.49 2.21 -4.76
CA THR A 177 -9.48 3.29 -4.65
C THR A 177 -10.55 3.17 -5.74
N HIS A 178 -11.75 3.70 -5.44
CA HIS A 178 -12.89 3.80 -6.40
C HIS A 178 -13.19 2.49 -7.14
N THR A 179 -13.02 1.35 -6.48
CA THR A 179 -13.18 0.02 -7.09
C THR A 179 -14.55 -0.15 -7.75
N GLU A 180 -15.60 0.41 -7.15
CA GLU A 180 -16.97 0.39 -7.69
C GLU A 180 -17.11 1.00 -9.08
N GLN A 181 -16.25 1.96 -9.42
CA GLN A 181 -16.24 2.61 -10.74
C GLN A 181 -15.53 1.78 -11.81
N HIS A 182 -14.67 0.84 -11.39
CA HIS A 182 -13.82 0.06 -12.28
C HIS A 182 -14.18 -1.41 -12.36
N VAL A 183 -15.19 -1.88 -11.62
CA VAL A 183 -15.56 -3.32 -11.57
C VAL A 183 -15.84 -3.90 -12.95
N ALA A 184 -16.58 -3.18 -13.81
CA ALA A 184 -16.90 -3.63 -15.17
C ALA A 184 -15.64 -3.76 -16.03
N ASP A 185 -14.77 -2.75 -16.00
CA ASP A 185 -13.48 -2.77 -16.71
C ASP A 185 -12.59 -3.90 -16.20
N ILE A 186 -12.49 -4.07 -14.86
CA ILE A 186 -11.70 -5.15 -14.26
C ILE A 186 -12.18 -6.51 -14.73
N ALA A 187 -13.49 -6.73 -14.75
CA ALA A 187 -14.06 -8.00 -15.19
C ALA A 187 -13.78 -8.30 -16.68
N GLU A 188 -13.67 -7.25 -17.51
CA GLU A 188 -13.37 -7.38 -18.93
C GLU A 188 -11.88 -7.60 -19.21
N LEU A 189 -11.00 -6.88 -18.49
CA LEU A 189 -9.56 -6.84 -18.80
C LEU A 189 -8.74 -7.96 -18.13
N ILE A 190 -9.21 -8.50 -17.00
CA ILE A 190 -8.46 -9.50 -16.25
C ILE A 190 -8.47 -10.86 -16.96
N ALA A 191 -7.38 -11.60 -16.89
CA ALA A 191 -7.29 -12.94 -17.48
C ALA A 191 -8.27 -13.92 -16.80
N PRO A 192 -8.73 -14.97 -17.51
CA PRO A 192 -9.41 -16.10 -16.87
C PRO A 192 -8.57 -16.65 -15.71
N GLN A 193 -9.17 -16.88 -14.54
CA GLN A 193 -8.50 -17.27 -13.30
C GLN A 193 -7.55 -16.19 -12.74
N GLY A 194 -7.54 -14.99 -13.28
CA GLY A 194 -6.84 -13.82 -12.71
C GLY A 194 -7.37 -13.45 -11.31
N ARG A 195 -6.55 -12.80 -10.54
CA ARG A 195 -6.83 -12.46 -9.13
C ARG A 195 -6.71 -10.98 -8.88
#